data_18207da2c2f749ac491c665bdd24e3dd
#
_entry.id   18207da2c2f749ac491c665bdd24e3dd
#
_cell.length_a   1.000
_cell.length_b   1.000
_cell.length_c   1.000
_cell.angle_alpha   90.00
_cell.angle_beta   90.00
_cell.angle_gamma   90.00
#
_symmetry.space_group_name_H-M   'P 1'
#
loop_
_entity.id
_entity.type
_entity.pdbx_description
1 polymer ?
#
loop_
_entity_poly.entity_id
_entity_poly.type
_entity_poly.pdbx_seq_one_letter_code
_entity_poly.pdbx_strand_id
1 'polypeptide(L)'
;MIVLLLQQPKRARKIMVATVPLAETRILLENISWQTFKAMLADMGSGRNTRLAYDKGTVEIMTPLMPHESSNRFIEGLIVALCEELGLEVRRSGSLTLTRDDLGKGGEPDSSYYIQNEALVRDKENIDLEKDPPPDLVLEVEYSRPKVDKFKIYTAIAVPEFWRFNGTVLRIYTLSNGEYSEVELSPTFGSVPVREIPRFLQDAKKNGEMATTRAFRGWVKGYI
;
A
#
# COMPACT_ATOMS: atom_id res chain seq x y z
N MET A 1 -6.03 41.50 -62.59
CA MET A 1 -7.00 41.06 -61.57
C MET A 1 -6.32 40.03 -60.72
N ILE A 2 -5.79 40.45 -59.56
CA ILE A 2 -4.99 39.62 -58.64
C ILE A 2 -5.99 39.05 -57.64
N VAL A 3 -6.14 37.72 -57.63
CA VAL A 3 -6.99 37.02 -56.63
C VAL A 3 -6.11 36.72 -55.43
N LEU A 4 -6.33 37.41 -54.32
CA LEU A 4 -5.75 37.10 -53.03
C LEU A 4 -6.49 35.91 -52.43
N LEU A 5 -5.85 34.74 -52.36
CA LEU A 5 -6.32 33.61 -51.58
C LEU A 5 -5.98 33.86 -50.11
N LEU A 6 -6.97 34.24 -49.31
CA LEU A 6 -6.85 34.31 -47.86
C LEU A 6 -6.74 32.88 -47.30
N GLN A 7 -5.56 32.48 -46.87
CA GLN A 7 -5.38 31.25 -46.10
C GLN A 7 -6.04 31.42 -44.74
N GLN A 8 -7.03 30.57 -44.45
CA GLN A 8 -7.64 30.48 -43.14
C GLN A 8 -6.62 29.96 -42.12
N PRO A 9 -6.56 30.53 -40.90
CA PRO A 9 -5.62 30.04 -39.86
C PRO A 9 -6.04 28.61 -39.43
N LYS A 10 -5.09 27.69 -39.50
CA LYS A 10 -5.24 26.34 -38.97
C LYS A 10 -5.62 26.44 -37.48
N ARG A 11 -6.84 25.98 -37.11
CA ARG A 11 -7.25 25.87 -35.73
C ARG A 11 -6.21 25.06 -34.97
N ALA A 12 -5.55 25.67 -34.01
CA ALA A 12 -4.65 25.00 -33.09
C ALA A 12 -5.49 23.92 -32.35
N ARG A 13 -5.16 22.66 -32.55
CA ARG A 13 -5.70 21.56 -31.72
C ARG A 13 -5.21 21.79 -30.32
N LYS A 14 -6.11 22.16 -29.41
CA LYS A 14 -5.84 22.22 -27.98
C LYS A 14 -5.65 20.77 -27.54
N ILE A 15 -4.38 20.35 -27.35
CA ILE A 15 -4.06 19.07 -26.73
C ILE A 15 -4.43 19.23 -25.27
N MET A 16 -5.57 18.69 -24.87
CA MET A 16 -5.88 18.52 -23.45
C MET A 16 -5.01 17.36 -22.94
N VAL A 17 -3.91 17.71 -22.32
CA VAL A 17 -3.17 16.76 -21.47
C VAL A 17 -4.02 16.60 -20.23
N ALA A 18 -4.68 15.45 -20.10
CA ALA A 18 -5.31 15.07 -18.84
C ALA A 18 -4.17 14.86 -17.83
N THR A 19 -3.94 15.84 -16.96
CA THR A 19 -3.03 15.68 -15.84
C THR A 19 -3.72 14.76 -14.83
N VAL A 20 -3.28 13.52 -14.75
CA VAL A 20 -3.64 12.64 -13.62
C VAL A 20 -3.15 13.35 -12.36
N PRO A 21 -3.99 13.56 -11.35
CA PRO A 21 -3.56 14.17 -10.10
C PRO A 21 -2.38 13.37 -9.53
N LEU A 22 -1.31 14.06 -9.16
CA LEU A 22 -0.18 13.41 -8.50
C LEU A 22 -0.66 12.82 -7.18
N ALA A 23 -0.46 11.53 -6.96
CA ALA A 23 -0.93 10.83 -5.77
C ALA A 23 0.18 10.62 -4.73
N GLU A 24 1.44 10.69 -5.17
CA GLU A 24 2.62 10.51 -4.34
C GLU A 24 3.85 11.14 -5.01
N THR A 25 4.88 11.41 -4.24
CA THR A 25 6.20 11.79 -4.75
C THR A 25 7.24 10.78 -4.26
N ARG A 26 8.29 10.53 -5.06
CA ARG A 26 9.36 9.59 -4.71
C ARG A 26 10.71 10.22 -4.97
N ILE A 27 11.62 10.04 -4.01
CA ILE A 27 13.05 10.42 -4.12
C ILE A 27 13.85 9.14 -3.99
N LEU A 28 14.85 8.98 -4.85
CA LEU A 28 15.77 7.84 -4.84
C LEU A 28 17.16 8.33 -4.45
N LEU A 29 17.76 7.64 -3.49
CA LEU A 29 19.14 7.83 -3.08
C LEU A 29 19.88 6.51 -3.32
N GLU A 30 21.03 6.58 -3.97
CA GLU A 30 21.86 5.42 -4.28
C GLU A 30 23.17 5.47 -3.48
N ASN A 31 23.84 4.32 -3.35
CA ASN A 31 25.09 4.16 -2.61
C ASN A 31 24.99 4.52 -1.11
N ILE A 32 23.81 4.30 -0.54
CA ILE A 32 23.55 4.52 0.89
C ILE A 32 23.87 3.24 1.65
N SER A 33 24.72 3.32 2.69
CA SER A 33 24.97 2.18 3.56
C SER A 33 23.75 1.86 4.45
N TRP A 34 23.68 0.61 4.93
CA TRP A 34 22.65 0.22 5.91
C TRP A 34 22.69 1.09 7.17
N GLN A 35 23.89 1.40 7.66
CA GLN A 35 24.11 2.27 8.83
C GLN A 35 23.57 3.68 8.58
N THR A 36 23.81 4.24 7.38
CA THR A 36 23.27 5.55 7.01
C THR A 36 21.75 5.50 6.94
N PHE A 37 21.17 4.44 6.37
CA PHE A 37 19.71 4.28 6.34
C PHE A 37 19.12 4.23 7.76
N LYS A 38 19.73 3.48 8.68
CA LYS A 38 19.28 3.47 10.08
C LYS A 38 19.41 4.82 10.77
N ALA A 39 20.50 5.54 10.52
CA ALA A 39 20.65 6.91 11.02
C ALA A 39 19.56 7.84 10.47
N MET A 40 19.22 7.75 9.17
CA MET A 40 18.10 8.49 8.59
C MET A 40 16.76 8.18 9.27
N LEU A 41 16.47 6.91 9.54
CA LEU A 41 15.25 6.53 10.27
C LEU A 41 15.21 7.15 11.68
N ALA A 42 16.34 7.13 12.39
CA ALA A 42 16.44 7.68 13.73
C ALA A 42 16.29 9.22 13.73
N ASP A 43 16.99 9.91 12.85
CA ASP A 43 16.98 11.38 12.78
C ASP A 43 15.66 11.93 12.29
N MET A 44 15.03 11.26 11.30
CA MET A 44 13.73 11.66 10.77
C MET A 44 12.57 11.37 11.73
N GLY A 45 12.75 10.45 12.67
CA GLY A 45 11.76 10.09 13.68
C GLY A 45 10.49 9.44 13.11
N SER A 46 9.54 9.09 13.98
CA SER A 46 8.28 8.42 13.60
C SER A 46 7.12 9.38 13.22
N GLY A 47 7.25 10.66 13.51
CA GLY A 47 6.19 11.66 13.26
C GLY A 47 6.12 12.19 11.82
N ARG A 48 6.88 11.62 10.89
CA ARG A 48 6.93 12.06 9.50
C ARG A 48 5.80 11.45 8.65
N ASN A 49 5.45 12.14 7.57
CA ASN A 49 4.49 11.63 6.58
C ASN A 49 5.16 10.79 5.47
N THR A 50 6.49 10.68 5.46
CA THR A 50 7.22 9.91 4.45
C THR A 50 7.34 8.44 4.83
N ARG A 51 7.47 7.58 3.82
CA ARG A 51 7.79 6.15 3.97
C ARG A 51 9.15 5.89 3.38
N LEU A 52 9.98 5.16 4.08
CA LEU A 52 11.32 4.79 3.64
C LEU A 52 11.37 3.30 3.31
N ALA A 53 12.07 2.98 2.23
CA ALA A 53 12.37 1.60 1.86
C ALA A 53 13.85 1.49 1.45
N TYR A 54 14.50 0.40 1.87
CA TYR A 54 15.90 0.15 1.60
C TYR A 54 16.12 -1.27 1.06
N ASP A 55 16.81 -1.36 -0.05
CA ASP A 55 17.36 -2.62 -0.56
C ASP A 55 18.74 -2.37 -1.20
N LYS A 56 19.77 -3.08 -0.73
CA LYS A 56 21.11 -3.15 -1.33
C LYS A 56 21.72 -1.80 -1.74
N GLY A 57 21.72 -0.83 -0.83
CA GLY A 57 22.33 0.48 -1.05
C GLY A 57 21.41 1.51 -1.69
N THR A 58 20.19 1.16 -2.01
CA THR A 58 19.18 2.06 -2.54
C THR A 58 18.15 2.40 -1.47
N VAL A 59 17.94 3.69 -1.21
CA VAL A 59 16.86 4.21 -0.38
C VAL A 59 15.82 4.85 -1.27
N GLU A 60 14.57 4.48 -1.10
CA GLU A 60 13.44 5.20 -1.65
C GLU A 60 12.70 5.92 -0.50
N ILE A 61 12.49 7.22 -0.69
CA ILE A 61 11.67 8.05 0.20
C ILE A 61 10.39 8.39 -0.57
N MET A 62 9.26 7.89 -0.11
CA MET A 62 7.95 8.15 -0.68
C MET A 62 7.16 9.09 0.23
N THR A 63 6.55 10.11 -0.36
CA THR A 63 5.63 11.02 0.34
C THR A 63 4.24 10.84 -0.26
N PRO A 64 3.28 10.32 0.50
CA PRO A 64 1.90 10.18 0.04
C PRO A 64 1.25 11.57 -0.07
N LEU A 65 0.42 11.74 -1.10
CA LEU A 65 -0.47 12.88 -1.25
C LEU A 65 -1.92 12.45 -1.00
N MET A 66 -2.83 13.40 -1.00
CA MET A 66 -4.24 13.18 -0.64
C MET A 66 -4.90 11.96 -1.33
N PRO A 67 -4.75 11.72 -2.65
CA PRO A 67 -5.38 10.55 -3.29
C PRO A 67 -4.83 9.21 -2.79
N HIS A 68 -3.52 9.14 -2.53
CA HIS A 68 -2.85 7.97 -1.97
C HIS A 68 -3.35 7.70 -0.55
N GLU A 69 -3.24 8.70 0.31
CA GLU A 69 -3.63 8.58 1.72
C GLU A 69 -5.12 8.25 1.89
N SER A 70 -6.00 8.89 1.13
CA SER A 70 -7.44 8.58 1.14
C SER A 70 -7.73 7.14 0.75
N SER A 71 -7.04 6.61 -0.27
CA SER A 71 -7.20 5.22 -0.67
C SER A 71 -6.71 4.25 0.39
N ASN A 72 -5.53 4.52 0.97
CA ASN A 72 -4.96 3.70 2.04
C ASN A 72 -5.92 3.65 3.24
N ARG A 73 -6.38 4.80 3.74
CA ARG A 73 -7.28 4.88 4.90
C ARG A 73 -8.63 4.22 4.66
N PHE A 74 -9.19 4.35 3.47
CA PHE A 74 -10.46 3.71 3.17
C PHE A 74 -10.32 2.19 3.05
N ILE A 75 -9.27 1.68 2.38
CA ILE A 75 -8.99 0.23 2.33
C ILE A 75 -8.77 -0.31 3.76
N GLU A 76 -8.00 0.39 4.61
CA GLU A 76 -7.83 0.05 6.03
C GLU A 76 -9.18 -0.08 6.74
N GLY A 77 -10.08 0.88 6.55
CA GLY A 77 -11.44 0.84 7.11
C GLY A 77 -12.25 -0.37 6.63
N LEU A 78 -12.11 -0.76 5.36
CA LEU A 78 -12.77 -1.96 4.83
C LEU A 78 -12.15 -3.25 5.38
N ILE A 79 -10.83 -3.31 5.56
CA ILE A 79 -10.17 -4.47 6.21
C ILE A 79 -10.65 -4.63 7.65
N VAL A 80 -10.76 -3.55 8.41
CA VAL A 80 -11.30 -3.61 9.79
C VAL A 80 -12.75 -4.08 9.78
N ALA A 81 -13.59 -3.55 8.89
CA ALA A 81 -14.97 -3.98 8.76
C ALA A 81 -15.07 -5.47 8.38
N LEU A 82 -14.17 -5.96 7.53
CA LEU A 82 -14.09 -7.36 7.15
C LEU A 82 -13.70 -8.25 8.32
N CYS A 83 -12.67 -7.87 9.10
CA CYS A 83 -12.31 -8.60 10.32
C CYS A 83 -13.48 -8.68 11.30
N GLU A 84 -14.20 -7.58 11.50
CA GLU A 84 -15.35 -7.54 12.39
C GLU A 84 -16.49 -8.47 11.93
N GLU A 85 -16.84 -8.48 10.63
CA GLU A 85 -17.88 -9.37 10.09
C GLU A 85 -17.47 -10.85 10.13
N LEU A 86 -16.17 -11.16 10.06
CA LEU A 86 -15.61 -12.51 10.15
C LEU A 86 -15.30 -12.95 11.59
N GLY A 87 -15.48 -12.09 12.58
CA GLY A 87 -15.14 -12.36 13.99
C GLY A 87 -13.63 -12.54 14.23
N LEU A 88 -12.79 -11.85 13.44
CA LEU A 88 -11.34 -11.86 13.56
C LEU A 88 -10.88 -10.67 14.38
N GLU A 89 -9.94 -10.90 15.31
CA GLU A 89 -9.22 -9.81 15.95
C GLU A 89 -8.18 -9.22 14.99
N VAL A 90 -7.93 -7.92 15.11
CA VAL A 90 -6.93 -7.23 14.28
C VAL A 90 -6.20 -6.15 15.06
N ARG A 91 -4.88 -6.20 15.04
CA ARG A 91 -4.03 -5.10 15.45
C ARG A 91 -3.48 -4.40 14.20
N ARG A 92 -3.88 -3.14 14.03
CA ARG A 92 -3.34 -2.27 12.97
C ARG A 92 -2.02 -1.69 13.43
N SER A 93 -0.97 -1.91 12.67
CA SER A 93 0.38 -1.42 12.99
C SER A 93 0.76 -0.20 12.12
N GLY A 94 -0.13 0.20 11.20
CA GLY A 94 0.09 1.33 10.31
C GLY A 94 1.36 1.14 9.49
N SER A 95 2.13 2.21 9.36
CA SER A 95 3.41 2.24 8.67
C SER A 95 4.58 1.86 9.59
N LEU A 96 4.45 0.75 10.31
CA LEU A 96 5.53 0.26 11.18
C LEU A 96 6.84 0.11 10.39
N THR A 97 7.95 0.59 10.94
CA THR A 97 9.27 0.35 10.35
C THR A 97 9.66 -1.11 10.55
N LEU A 98 9.68 -1.86 9.46
CA LEU A 98 10.05 -3.27 9.42
C LEU A 98 11.49 -3.39 8.96
N THR A 99 12.40 -3.76 9.83
CA THR A 99 13.84 -3.92 9.53
C THR A 99 14.36 -5.28 9.93
N ARG A 100 15.28 -5.81 9.11
CA ARG A 100 16.08 -7.00 9.38
C ARG A 100 17.55 -6.62 9.25
N ASP A 101 18.19 -6.36 10.38
CA ASP A 101 19.57 -5.90 10.45
C ASP A 101 20.55 -6.92 9.84
N ASP A 102 20.31 -8.19 10.08
CA ASP A 102 21.09 -9.31 9.56
C ASP A 102 21.02 -9.43 8.02
N LEU A 103 19.95 -8.93 7.41
CA LEU A 103 19.75 -8.98 5.96
C LEU A 103 20.02 -7.63 5.26
N GLY A 104 20.24 -6.55 6.03
CA GLY A 104 20.39 -5.21 5.50
C GLY A 104 19.19 -4.81 4.63
N LYS A 105 17.99 -5.09 5.11
CA LYS A 105 16.73 -4.80 4.42
C LYS A 105 15.73 -4.18 5.37
N GLY A 106 14.96 -3.23 4.85
CA GLY A 106 13.90 -2.61 5.64
C GLY A 106 12.96 -1.78 4.79
N GLY A 107 11.76 -1.58 5.32
CA GLY A 107 10.76 -0.76 4.67
C GLY A 107 9.60 -0.44 5.60
N GLU A 108 8.87 0.58 5.22
CA GLU A 108 7.66 1.03 5.88
C GLU A 108 6.51 0.83 4.91
N PRO A 109 5.63 -0.15 5.14
CA PRO A 109 4.42 -0.31 4.36
C PRO A 109 3.48 0.88 4.55
N ASP A 110 2.53 1.07 3.65
CA ASP A 110 1.48 2.06 3.87
C ASP A 110 0.58 1.66 5.03
N SER A 111 0.27 0.34 5.14
CA SER A 111 -0.41 -0.24 6.30
C SER A 111 0.03 -1.67 6.54
N SER A 112 0.04 -2.09 7.80
CA SER A 112 0.33 -3.46 8.20
C SER A 112 -0.62 -3.93 9.30
N TYR A 113 -0.87 -5.24 9.31
CA TYR A 113 -1.89 -5.85 10.17
C TYR A 113 -1.40 -7.16 10.78
N TYR A 114 -1.66 -7.32 12.06
CA TYR A 114 -1.61 -8.60 12.74
C TYR A 114 -3.04 -9.09 12.92
N ILE A 115 -3.34 -10.30 12.45
CA ILE A 115 -4.65 -10.94 12.47
C ILE A 115 -4.51 -12.34 13.08
N GLN A 116 -3.76 -13.23 12.42
CA GLN A 116 -3.47 -14.57 12.95
C GLN A 116 -2.54 -14.51 14.17
N ASN A 117 -1.57 -13.62 14.13
CA ASN A 117 -0.60 -13.39 15.20
C ASN A 117 -0.98 -12.25 16.14
N GLU A 118 -2.21 -11.73 16.08
CA GLU A 118 -2.67 -10.57 16.86
C GLU A 118 -2.41 -10.76 18.34
N ALA A 119 -2.78 -11.91 18.90
CA ALA A 119 -2.63 -12.22 20.32
C ALA A 119 -1.17 -12.25 20.80
N LEU A 120 -0.20 -12.54 19.91
CA LEU A 120 1.23 -12.54 20.23
C LEU A 120 1.83 -11.15 20.35
N VAL A 121 1.15 -10.16 19.79
CA VAL A 121 1.65 -8.78 19.72
C VAL A 121 0.73 -7.75 20.38
N ARG A 122 -0.45 -8.16 20.84
CA ARG A 122 -1.51 -7.28 21.39
C ARG A 122 -1.00 -6.26 22.42
N ASP A 123 -0.18 -6.73 23.35
CA ASP A 123 0.30 -5.91 24.48
C ASP A 123 1.67 -5.29 24.23
N LYS A 124 2.26 -5.46 23.05
CA LYS A 124 3.61 -4.97 22.76
C LYS A 124 3.57 -3.51 22.34
N GLU A 125 4.41 -2.69 22.95
CA GLU A 125 4.61 -1.30 22.53
C GLU A 125 5.49 -1.19 21.28
N ASN A 126 6.44 -2.13 21.13
CA ASN A 126 7.37 -2.21 20.01
C ASN A 126 7.43 -3.64 19.45
N ILE A 127 7.69 -3.76 18.18
CA ILE A 127 7.86 -5.03 17.47
C ILE A 127 9.35 -5.20 17.12
N ASP A 128 9.92 -6.32 17.50
CA ASP A 128 11.28 -6.73 17.19
C ASP A 128 11.23 -7.97 16.29
N LEU A 129 11.45 -7.80 14.99
CA LEU A 129 11.37 -8.90 14.02
C LEU A 129 12.42 -10.00 14.17
N GLU A 130 13.36 -9.85 15.11
CA GLU A 130 14.26 -10.94 15.52
C GLU A 130 13.60 -11.89 16.52
N LYS A 131 12.52 -11.45 17.20
CA LYS A 131 11.83 -12.19 18.27
C LYS A 131 10.33 -12.34 18.02
N ASP A 132 9.77 -11.38 17.30
CA ASP A 132 8.34 -11.29 17.07
C ASP A 132 8.00 -11.73 15.65
N PRO A 133 6.78 -12.26 15.42
CA PRO A 133 6.34 -12.56 14.08
C PRO A 133 6.25 -11.28 13.23
N PRO A 134 6.46 -11.38 11.91
CA PRO A 134 6.14 -10.29 11.01
C PRO A 134 4.62 -10.04 11.00
N PRO A 135 4.16 -8.87 10.49
CA PRO A 135 2.75 -8.68 10.19
C PRO A 135 2.20 -9.81 9.31
N ASP A 136 0.96 -10.23 9.56
CA ASP A 136 0.30 -11.26 8.75
C ASP A 136 -0.05 -10.74 7.36
N LEU A 137 -0.33 -9.45 7.26
CA LEU A 137 -0.70 -8.76 6.02
C LEU A 137 -0.03 -7.39 5.96
N VAL A 138 0.54 -7.06 4.81
CA VAL A 138 0.94 -5.68 4.47
C VAL A 138 0.17 -5.20 3.25
N LEU A 139 -0.18 -3.91 3.25
CA LEU A 139 -0.81 -3.19 2.15
C LEU A 139 0.13 -2.09 1.64
N GLU A 140 0.33 -2.07 0.32
CA GLU A 140 0.97 -0.97 -0.40
C GLU A 140 0.00 -0.36 -1.40
N VAL A 141 -0.09 0.95 -1.36
CA VAL A 141 -0.83 1.77 -2.32
C VAL A 141 0.20 2.41 -3.25
N GLU A 142 0.19 2.07 -4.53
CA GLU A 142 1.26 2.43 -5.47
C GLU A 142 0.67 3.04 -6.75
N TYR A 143 0.34 4.30 -6.73
CA TYR A 143 -0.10 5.03 -7.93
C TYR A 143 1.03 5.21 -8.95
N SER A 144 2.27 5.19 -8.50
CA SER A 144 3.46 5.16 -9.33
C SER A 144 4.33 3.93 -9.02
N ARG A 145 5.15 3.52 -9.97
CA ARG A 145 6.00 2.33 -9.80
C ARG A 145 7.12 2.62 -8.79
N PRO A 146 7.22 1.87 -7.68
CA PRO A 146 8.35 1.96 -6.78
C PRO A 146 9.64 1.56 -7.48
N LYS A 147 10.76 2.13 -7.05
CA LYS A 147 12.10 1.82 -7.55
C LYS A 147 12.77 0.74 -6.70
N VAL A 148 12.49 0.74 -5.39
CA VAL A 148 12.90 -0.34 -4.50
C VAL A 148 11.89 -1.49 -4.62
N ASP A 149 12.41 -2.71 -4.76
CA ASP A 149 11.59 -3.91 -4.92
C ASP A 149 11.00 -4.35 -3.58
N LYS A 150 9.75 -3.98 -3.34
CA LYS A 150 9.01 -4.31 -2.12
C LYS A 150 8.84 -5.82 -1.92
N PHE A 151 8.76 -6.62 -2.99
CA PHE A 151 8.70 -8.08 -2.88
C PHE A 151 9.95 -8.62 -2.17
N LYS A 152 11.14 -8.15 -2.54
CA LYS A 152 12.39 -8.59 -1.91
C LYS A 152 12.47 -8.20 -0.42
N ILE A 153 11.92 -7.05 -0.05
CA ILE A 153 11.89 -6.62 1.34
C ILE A 153 10.96 -7.53 2.13
N TYR A 154 9.70 -7.68 1.68
CA TYR A 154 8.70 -8.45 2.43
C TYR A 154 8.97 -9.96 2.41
N THR A 155 9.59 -10.51 1.35
CA THR A 155 10.11 -11.89 1.36
C THR A 155 11.17 -12.07 2.45
N ALA A 156 12.13 -11.14 2.57
CA ALA A 156 13.19 -11.22 3.57
C ALA A 156 12.66 -11.12 5.01
N ILE A 157 11.59 -10.36 5.20
CA ILE A 157 10.88 -10.22 6.48
C ILE A 157 9.93 -11.39 6.74
N ALA A 158 9.64 -12.20 5.73
CA ALA A 158 8.72 -13.32 5.75
C ALA A 158 7.26 -12.94 6.02
N VAL A 159 6.81 -11.80 5.46
CA VAL A 159 5.40 -11.39 5.53
C VAL A 159 4.54 -12.38 4.73
N PRO A 160 3.55 -13.07 5.35
CA PRO A 160 2.80 -14.13 4.68
C PRO A 160 1.92 -13.64 3.53
N GLU A 161 1.28 -12.49 3.69
CA GLU A 161 0.34 -11.94 2.70
C GLU A 161 0.68 -10.50 2.36
N PHE A 162 0.72 -10.18 1.07
CA PHE A 162 1.08 -8.87 0.56
C PHE A 162 0.05 -8.37 -0.45
N TRP A 163 -0.60 -7.25 -0.16
CA TRP A 163 -1.57 -6.60 -1.02
C TRP A 163 -0.96 -5.38 -1.71
N ARG A 164 -1.23 -5.25 -3.01
CA ARG A 164 -0.81 -4.09 -3.81
C ARG A 164 -1.99 -3.48 -4.51
N PHE A 165 -2.28 -2.23 -4.22
CA PHE A 165 -3.30 -1.44 -4.89
C PHE A 165 -2.66 -0.35 -5.75
N ASN A 166 -2.93 -0.35 -7.06
CA ASN A 166 -2.34 0.59 -8.01
C ASN A 166 -3.25 1.77 -8.40
N GLY A 167 -4.28 2.04 -7.59
CA GLY A 167 -5.30 3.05 -7.89
C GLY A 167 -6.52 2.49 -8.63
N THR A 168 -6.42 1.28 -9.20
CA THR A 168 -7.49 0.65 -9.99
C THR A 168 -7.70 -0.81 -9.61
N VAL A 169 -6.64 -1.57 -9.46
CA VAL A 169 -6.66 -3.02 -9.19
C VAL A 169 -5.96 -3.30 -7.88
N LEU A 170 -6.58 -4.15 -7.07
CA LEU A 170 -5.98 -4.76 -5.89
C LEU A 170 -5.49 -6.16 -6.26
N ARG A 171 -4.19 -6.41 -6.09
CA ARG A 171 -3.58 -7.72 -6.25
C ARG A 171 -3.16 -8.26 -4.89
N ILE A 172 -3.34 -9.56 -4.73
CA ILE A 172 -3.04 -10.29 -3.50
C ILE A 172 -1.93 -11.27 -3.81
N TYR A 173 -0.92 -11.26 -2.98
CA TYR A 173 0.22 -12.17 -3.10
C TYR A 173 0.42 -12.93 -1.80
N THR A 174 0.75 -14.21 -1.90
CA THR A 174 1.08 -15.07 -0.77
C THR A 174 2.52 -15.55 -0.87
N LEU A 175 3.20 -15.57 0.26
CA LEU A 175 4.58 -16.06 0.36
C LEU A 175 4.57 -17.58 0.56
N SER A 176 5.22 -18.30 -0.33
CA SER A 176 5.43 -19.75 -0.22
C SER A 176 6.82 -20.10 -0.74
N ASN A 177 7.56 -20.91 -0.01
CA ASN A 177 8.92 -21.34 -0.37
C ASN A 177 9.88 -20.19 -0.72
N GLY A 178 9.72 -19.02 -0.05
CA GLY A 178 10.57 -17.85 -0.27
C GLY A 178 10.22 -17.03 -1.52
N GLU A 179 9.07 -17.26 -2.14
CA GLU A 179 8.61 -16.53 -3.31
C GLU A 179 7.14 -16.13 -3.16
N TYR A 180 6.79 -14.94 -3.65
CA TYR A 180 5.40 -14.49 -3.73
C TYR A 180 4.75 -14.98 -5.02
N SER A 181 3.56 -15.53 -4.88
CA SER A 181 2.66 -15.83 -6.00
C SER A 181 1.36 -15.05 -5.88
N GLU A 182 0.85 -14.55 -7.01
CA GLU A 182 -0.47 -13.89 -7.04
C GLU A 182 -1.57 -14.94 -6.86
N VAL A 183 -2.55 -14.62 -6.00
CA VAL A 183 -3.70 -15.49 -5.70
C VAL A 183 -5.02 -14.73 -5.89
N GLU A 184 -6.08 -15.49 -6.20
CA GLU A 184 -7.41 -14.92 -6.38
C GLU A 184 -8.10 -14.59 -5.06
N LEU A 185 -7.92 -15.45 -4.06
CA LEU A 185 -8.53 -15.31 -2.74
C LEU A 185 -7.45 -15.09 -1.68
N SER A 186 -7.76 -14.25 -0.71
CA SER A 186 -6.90 -14.00 0.44
C SER A 186 -6.94 -15.20 1.39
N PRO A 187 -5.80 -15.80 1.77
CA PRO A 187 -5.78 -16.81 2.80
C PRO A 187 -6.33 -16.32 4.15
N THR A 188 -6.11 -15.04 4.45
CA THR A 188 -6.60 -14.41 5.69
C THR A 188 -8.12 -14.32 5.73
N PHE A 189 -8.76 -14.03 4.58
CA PHE A 189 -10.20 -13.72 4.53
C PHE A 189 -11.04 -14.77 3.79
N GLY A 190 -10.45 -15.91 3.46
CA GLY A 190 -11.15 -17.09 2.97
C GLY A 190 -11.93 -16.86 1.67
N SER A 191 -13.24 -17.13 1.69
CA SER A 191 -14.11 -17.07 0.51
C SER A 191 -14.49 -15.65 0.07
N VAL A 192 -14.21 -14.63 0.88
CA VAL A 192 -14.55 -13.25 0.52
C VAL A 192 -13.64 -12.76 -0.61
N PRO A 193 -14.17 -12.36 -1.78
CA PRO A 193 -13.35 -11.93 -2.91
C PRO A 193 -12.84 -10.50 -2.72
N VAL A 194 -11.88 -10.32 -1.82
CA VAL A 194 -11.33 -8.99 -1.43
C VAL A 194 -10.72 -8.21 -2.60
N ARG A 195 -10.41 -8.85 -3.73
CA ARG A 195 -10.01 -8.18 -4.98
C ARG A 195 -11.08 -7.23 -5.53
N GLU A 196 -12.32 -7.36 -5.06
CA GLU A 196 -13.45 -6.45 -5.37
C GLU A 196 -13.42 -5.13 -4.56
N ILE A 197 -12.55 -4.99 -3.57
CA ILE A 197 -12.40 -3.76 -2.77
C ILE A 197 -12.31 -2.49 -3.65
N PRO A 198 -11.59 -2.46 -4.79
CA PRO A 198 -11.49 -1.26 -5.63
C PRO A 198 -12.83 -0.69 -6.09
N ARG A 199 -13.87 -1.50 -6.31
CA ARG A 199 -15.19 -0.99 -6.68
C ARG A 199 -15.80 -0.15 -5.56
N PHE A 200 -15.59 -0.54 -4.30
CA PHE A 200 -16.07 0.23 -3.14
C PHE A 200 -15.33 1.57 -2.99
N LEU A 201 -14.06 1.67 -3.42
CA LEU A 201 -13.38 2.97 -3.49
C LEU A 201 -14.05 3.89 -4.52
N GLN A 202 -14.53 3.35 -5.65
CA GLN A 202 -15.26 4.14 -6.65
C GLN A 202 -16.67 4.52 -6.15
N ASP A 203 -17.33 3.60 -5.45
CA ASP A 203 -18.64 3.87 -4.85
C ASP A 203 -18.56 4.92 -3.74
N ALA A 204 -17.50 4.91 -2.93
CA ALA A 204 -17.28 5.90 -1.88
C ALA A 204 -17.13 7.33 -2.43
N LYS A 205 -16.54 7.49 -3.61
CA LYS A 205 -16.44 8.79 -4.29
C LYS A 205 -17.80 9.35 -4.69
N LYS A 206 -18.80 8.50 -4.90
CA LYS A 206 -20.16 8.89 -5.33
C LYS A 206 -21.11 9.03 -4.14
N ASN A 207 -21.03 8.08 -3.20
CA ASN A 207 -22.03 7.87 -2.16
C ASN A 207 -21.53 8.22 -0.75
N GLY A 208 -20.22 8.53 -0.60
CA GLY A 208 -19.56 8.75 0.68
C GLY A 208 -19.09 7.44 1.33
N GLU A 209 -18.02 7.56 2.12
CA GLU A 209 -17.33 6.41 2.73
C GLU A 209 -18.23 5.62 3.70
N MET A 210 -19.00 6.30 4.56
CA MET A 210 -19.82 5.62 5.56
C MET A 210 -20.99 4.82 4.95
N ALA A 211 -21.61 5.35 3.88
CA ALA A 211 -22.65 4.63 3.17
C ALA A 211 -22.08 3.39 2.45
N THR A 212 -20.90 3.55 1.85
CA THR A 212 -20.21 2.47 1.16
C THR A 212 -19.70 1.40 2.12
N THR A 213 -19.20 1.78 3.30
CA THR A 213 -18.79 0.81 4.34
C THR A 213 -19.98 -0.05 4.81
N ARG A 214 -21.17 0.56 4.98
CA ARG A 214 -22.39 -0.22 5.29
C ARG A 214 -22.76 -1.20 4.17
N ALA A 215 -22.67 -0.76 2.92
CA ALA A 215 -22.92 -1.63 1.76
C ALA A 215 -21.88 -2.76 1.67
N PHE A 216 -20.61 -2.47 1.95
CA PHE A 216 -19.54 -3.46 2.01
C PHE A 216 -19.80 -4.54 3.07
N ARG A 217 -20.18 -4.16 4.30
CA ARG A 217 -20.57 -5.11 5.34
C ARG A 217 -21.70 -6.03 4.90
N GLY A 218 -22.74 -5.48 4.27
CA GLY A 218 -23.84 -6.28 3.71
C GLY A 218 -23.39 -7.26 2.63
N TRP A 219 -22.44 -6.81 1.79
CA TRP A 219 -21.86 -7.66 0.75
C TRP A 219 -21.00 -8.80 1.33
N VAL A 220 -20.17 -8.54 2.35
CA VAL A 220 -19.37 -9.57 3.04
C VAL A 220 -20.25 -10.68 3.59
N LYS A 221 -21.40 -10.34 4.21
CA LYS A 221 -22.35 -11.33 4.75
C LYS A 221 -22.88 -12.32 3.72
N GLY A 222 -22.77 -12.03 2.45
CA GLY A 222 -23.12 -12.99 1.38
C GLY A 222 -22.10 -14.10 1.16
N TYR A 223 -20.95 -14.07 1.86
CA TYR A 223 -19.86 -15.04 1.73
C TYR A 223 -19.54 -15.82 3.02
N ILE A 224 -20.26 -15.53 4.11
CA ILE A 224 -20.11 -16.16 5.44
C ILE A 224 -21.39 -16.87 5.88
#